data_d06b5d3f61ce83d5a937a52cda77c350
#
_entry.id   d06b5d3f61ce83d5a937a52cda77c350
#
_cell.length_a   1.000
_cell.length_b   1.000
_cell.length_c   1.000
_cell.angle_alpha   90.00
_cell.angle_beta   90.00
_cell.angle_gamma   90.00
#
_symmetry.space_group_name_H-M   'P 1'
#
loop_
_entity.id
_entity.type
_entity.pdbx_description
1 polymer ?
#
loop_
_entity_poly.entity_id
_entity_poly.type
_entity_poly.pdbx_seq_one_letter_code
_entity_poly.pdbx_strand_id
1 'polypeptide(L)'
;LEKARVMHQQDSSTEVLTQAILRYAVERIRMNPPTLDGPKPEETLRAMVGDTIGKEGLGGLEALRIFTDVLAPACISVDHPRFFSFVPAAPTEAATLFDLVVGASSICGTSWLEAAGAVLAENDALRWLSDLAGFPAGAGGVFVSGGTAGNLSALITARSQWRKDPTNTTRGLIVTSEGAHSSVAQAAFVMDADLKTVPCDGRMLGSELRNAIDELTSEDRARVFAVVATSGTTNLGFIDDLAGIADVCGAEAIWLHIDGAYGAAGLAAPSIRDQFTGIERADSFIVDPHKWLFAPFDCCALLYRSPEHARQAHRQHGDYLEVLYDGIWNPSDYAHHLSRRARGLPFWFSLATHGTDAYAAAVEQTLLLTQQAADLIEASEHLD
;
A
#
# COMPACT_ATOMS: atom_id res chain seq x y z
N LEU A 1 25.60 32.46 10.47
CA LEU A 1 25.75 32.26 9.01
C LEU A 1 26.81 31.21 8.68
N GLU A 2 27.94 31.15 9.38
CA GLU A 2 29.01 30.18 9.13
C GLU A 2 28.55 28.73 9.44
N LYS A 3 27.92 28.47 10.59
CA LYS A 3 27.34 27.15 10.92
C LYS A 3 26.25 26.70 9.93
N ALA A 4 25.48 27.60 9.33
CA ALA A 4 24.47 27.26 8.32
C ALA A 4 25.10 26.89 6.97
N ARG A 5 26.26 27.45 6.61
CA ARG A 5 26.98 27.09 5.39
C ARG A 5 27.52 25.66 5.42
N VAL A 6 27.96 25.19 6.60
CA VAL A 6 28.54 23.85 6.77
C VAL A 6 27.53 22.74 6.41
N MET A 7 26.24 22.94 6.63
CA MET A 7 25.22 21.93 6.33
C MET A 7 25.08 21.60 4.83
N HIS A 8 25.44 22.54 3.94
CA HIS A 8 25.31 22.39 2.48
C HIS A 8 26.67 22.40 1.78
N GLN A 9 27.76 22.39 2.55
CA GLN A 9 29.10 22.41 1.98
C GLN A 9 29.45 21.01 1.45
N GLN A 10 29.96 20.95 0.24
CA GLN A 10 30.56 19.74 -0.32
C GLN A 10 32.08 19.85 -0.22
N ASP A 11 32.67 18.97 0.57
CA ASP A 11 34.11 18.87 0.78
C ASP A 11 34.56 17.41 0.83
N SER A 12 35.84 17.17 1.11
CA SER A 12 36.37 15.80 1.20
C SER A 12 35.71 14.95 2.28
N SER A 13 35.20 15.54 3.37
CA SER A 13 34.50 14.79 4.43
C SER A 13 33.11 14.31 3.96
N THR A 14 32.42 15.12 3.16
CA THR A 14 31.13 14.76 2.54
C THR A 14 31.34 13.65 1.51
N GLU A 15 32.40 13.68 0.74
CA GLU A 15 32.73 12.63 -0.21
C GLU A 15 33.02 11.29 0.48
N VAL A 16 33.81 11.29 1.55
CA VAL A 16 34.08 10.08 2.35
C VAL A 16 32.80 9.51 2.95
N LEU A 17 31.92 10.36 3.50
CA LEU A 17 30.62 9.93 4.03
C LEU A 17 29.74 9.34 2.93
N THR A 18 29.66 9.96 1.78
CA THR A 18 28.90 9.46 0.62
C THR A 18 29.35 8.06 0.24
N GLN A 19 30.65 7.85 0.10
CA GLN A 19 31.21 6.53 -0.22
C GLN A 19 30.92 5.48 0.86
N ALA A 20 30.98 5.89 2.15
CA ALA A 20 30.66 4.98 3.26
C ALA A 20 29.19 4.55 3.26
N ILE A 21 28.25 5.48 3.04
CA ILE A 21 26.80 5.20 2.95
C ILE A 21 26.52 4.26 1.76
N LEU A 22 27.05 4.56 0.58
CA LEU A 22 26.87 3.74 -0.62
C LEU A 22 27.44 2.33 -0.43
N ARG A 23 28.60 2.22 0.20
CA ARG A 23 29.20 0.91 0.53
C ARG A 23 28.28 0.11 1.44
N TYR A 24 27.82 0.69 2.54
CA TYR A 24 26.86 0.03 3.43
C TYR A 24 25.61 -0.43 2.69
N ALA A 25 25.00 0.44 1.87
CA ALA A 25 23.80 0.09 1.13
C ALA A 25 24.03 -1.10 0.18
N VAL A 26 25.14 -1.10 -0.58
CA VAL A 26 25.50 -2.20 -1.50
C VAL A 26 25.77 -3.50 -0.72
N GLU A 27 26.50 -3.43 0.39
CA GLU A 27 26.78 -4.60 1.23
C GLU A 27 25.49 -5.18 1.81
N ARG A 28 24.57 -4.33 2.29
CA ARG A 28 23.29 -4.76 2.84
C ARG A 28 22.37 -5.40 1.78
N ILE A 29 22.28 -4.82 0.59
CA ILE A 29 21.50 -5.38 -0.53
C ILE A 29 22.03 -6.74 -0.96
N ARG A 30 23.37 -6.93 -0.96
CA ARG A 30 24.03 -8.17 -1.41
C ARG A 30 24.18 -9.22 -0.32
N MET A 31 23.79 -8.89 0.92
CA MET A 31 23.87 -9.82 2.05
C MET A 31 22.88 -10.98 1.84
N ASN A 32 23.39 -12.21 1.76
CA ASN A 32 22.57 -13.40 1.50
C ASN A 32 23.06 -14.60 2.33
N PRO A 33 22.31 -15.06 3.37
CA PRO A 33 21.13 -14.35 3.89
C PRO A 33 21.52 -13.09 4.67
N PRO A 34 20.62 -12.10 4.80
CA PRO A 34 20.81 -11.01 5.75
C PRO A 34 20.85 -11.55 7.19
N THR A 35 21.34 -10.77 8.15
CA THR A 35 21.29 -11.16 9.55
C THR A 35 19.84 -11.18 10.05
N LEU A 36 19.48 -12.20 10.85
CA LEU A 36 18.18 -12.27 11.51
C LEU A 36 18.23 -11.47 12.81
N ASP A 37 18.22 -10.14 12.66
CA ASP A 37 18.26 -9.20 13.76
C ASP A 37 16.86 -9.01 14.38
N GLY A 38 16.78 -8.28 15.48
CA GLY A 38 15.50 -8.06 16.15
C GLY A 38 15.56 -6.99 17.24
N PRO A 39 14.40 -6.63 17.80
CA PRO A 39 14.30 -5.54 18.74
C PRO A 39 15.12 -5.78 20.02
N LYS A 40 15.65 -4.69 20.57
CA LYS A 40 16.30 -4.64 21.89
C LYS A 40 15.51 -3.71 22.80
N PRO A 41 15.58 -3.89 24.16
CA PRO A 41 14.97 -2.97 25.09
C PRO A 41 15.51 -1.54 24.93
N GLU A 42 14.65 -0.55 25.12
CA GLU A 42 15.02 0.87 24.97
C GLU A 42 16.23 1.26 25.82
N GLU A 43 16.24 0.84 27.07
CA GLU A 43 17.36 1.11 27.99
C GLU A 43 18.70 0.60 27.46
N THR A 44 18.68 -0.61 26.85
CA THR A 44 19.88 -1.20 26.26
C THR A 44 20.36 -0.35 25.09
N LEU A 45 19.43 0.04 24.19
CA LEU A 45 19.76 0.89 23.06
C LEU A 45 20.27 2.25 23.51
N ARG A 46 19.63 2.88 24.49
CA ARG A 46 20.07 4.16 25.07
C ARG A 46 21.49 4.07 25.62
N ALA A 47 21.80 3.00 26.37
CA ALA A 47 23.14 2.78 26.92
C ALA A 47 24.22 2.60 25.84
N MET A 48 23.86 1.98 24.69
CA MET A 48 24.78 1.75 23.57
C MET A 48 24.96 2.98 22.68
N VAL A 49 23.92 3.78 22.50
CA VAL A 49 23.87 4.89 21.54
C VAL A 49 24.24 6.22 22.19
N GLY A 50 23.84 6.44 23.43
CA GLY A 50 23.99 7.73 24.14
C GLY A 50 23.08 8.82 23.50
N ASP A 51 23.48 10.07 23.67
CA ASP A 51 22.77 11.23 23.10
C ASP A 51 23.26 11.49 21.67
N THR A 52 22.39 11.25 20.68
CA THR A 52 22.72 11.45 19.26
C THR A 52 22.34 12.82 18.73
N ILE A 53 21.41 13.50 19.37
CA ILE A 53 20.90 14.82 18.97
C ILE A 53 21.30 15.85 20.03
N GLY A 54 22.24 16.67 19.70
CA GLY A 54 22.77 17.74 20.58
C GLY A 54 23.02 19.03 19.82
N LYS A 55 23.56 20.02 20.54
CA LYS A 55 23.95 21.33 19.96
C LYS A 55 25.09 21.18 18.93
N GLU A 56 25.97 20.24 19.17
CA GLU A 56 27.05 19.86 18.26
C GLU A 56 26.68 18.51 17.66
N GLY A 57 26.92 18.36 16.33
CA GLY A 57 26.70 17.11 15.61
C GLY A 57 27.78 16.08 15.93
N LEU A 58 27.41 14.79 15.84
CA LEU A 58 28.37 13.68 15.99
C LEU A 58 29.36 13.57 14.81
N GLY A 59 29.03 14.19 13.68
CA GLY A 59 29.69 13.94 12.41
C GLY A 59 29.12 12.71 11.69
N GLY A 60 29.14 12.77 10.35
CA GLY A 60 28.42 11.79 9.51
C GLY A 60 28.91 10.35 9.66
N LEU A 61 30.22 10.13 9.78
CA LEU A 61 30.78 8.78 9.92
C LEU A 61 30.42 8.13 11.26
N GLU A 62 30.43 8.92 12.36
CA GLU A 62 30.04 8.40 13.67
C GLU A 62 28.53 8.10 13.72
N ALA A 63 27.70 8.98 13.15
CA ALA A 63 26.26 8.73 13.02
C ALA A 63 25.97 7.46 12.19
N LEU A 64 26.70 7.26 11.10
CA LEU A 64 26.60 6.03 10.28
C LEU A 64 27.05 4.81 11.09
N ARG A 65 28.15 4.88 11.82
CA ARG A 65 28.65 3.79 12.68
C ARG A 65 27.61 3.39 13.73
N ILE A 66 27.02 4.36 14.42
CA ILE A 66 25.94 4.08 15.39
C ILE A 66 24.77 3.38 14.70
N PHE A 67 24.38 3.82 13.52
CA PHE A 67 23.33 3.18 12.77
C PHE A 67 23.68 1.73 12.41
N THR A 68 24.85 1.51 11.81
CA THR A 68 25.24 0.19 11.29
C THR A 68 25.50 -0.83 12.41
N ASP A 69 26.10 -0.38 13.52
CA ASP A 69 26.56 -1.28 14.57
C ASP A 69 25.50 -1.50 15.66
N VAL A 70 24.56 -0.57 15.81
CA VAL A 70 23.62 -0.60 16.94
C VAL A 70 22.17 -0.55 16.50
N LEU A 71 21.79 0.44 15.66
CA LEU A 71 20.38 0.67 15.35
C LEU A 71 19.84 -0.31 14.29
N ALA A 72 20.57 -0.56 13.22
CA ALA A 72 20.16 -1.49 12.20
C ALA A 72 20.01 -2.93 12.74
N PRO A 73 20.96 -3.47 13.57
CA PRO A 73 20.80 -4.78 14.21
C PRO A 73 19.66 -4.85 15.25
N ALA A 74 19.05 -3.74 15.61
CA ALA A 74 17.85 -3.70 16.45
C ALA A 74 16.54 -3.64 15.65
N CYS A 75 16.62 -3.70 14.32
CA CYS A 75 15.49 -3.80 13.40
C CYS A 75 15.37 -5.21 12.87
N ILE A 76 14.14 -5.69 12.68
CA ILE A 76 13.90 -7.00 12.07
C ILE A 76 14.25 -6.94 10.58
N SER A 77 15.06 -7.88 10.11
CA SER A 77 15.36 -8.06 8.68
C SER A 77 14.23 -8.84 8.01
N VAL A 78 13.23 -8.11 7.53
CA VAL A 78 12.01 -8.71 6.92
C VAL A 78 12.29 -9.46 5.61
N ASP A 79 13.43 -9.21 5.00
CA ASP A 79 13.93 -9.91 3.80
C ASP A 79 14.75 -11.18 4.13
N HIS A 80 14.85 -11.57 5.40
CA HIS A 80 15.52 -12.81 5.79
C HIS A 80 14.69 -14.04 5.40
N PRO A 81 15.26 -15.09 4.80
CA PRO A 81 14.52 -16.28 4.32
C PRO A 81 13.84 -17.10 5.42
N ARG A 82 14.12 -16.84 6.70
CA ARG A 82 13.41 -17.42 7.85
C ARG A 82 12.41 -16.48 8.51
N PHE A 83 12.11 -15.34 7.89
CA PHE A 83 11.13 -14.41 8.42
C PHE A 83 9.74 -14.77 7.85
N PHE A 84 8.86 -15.29 8.70
CA PHE A 84 7.50 -15.74 8.36
C PHE A 84 6.41 -14.97 9.09
N SER A 85 6.74 -13.81 9.66
CA SER A 85 5.78 -12.97 10.36
C SER A 85 5.33 -11.81 9.47
N PHE A 86 4.11 -11.31 9.70
CA PHE A 86 3.49 -10.24 8.92
C PHE A 86 3.32 -10.63 7.43
N VAL A 87 3.23 -9.65 6.54
CA VAL A 87 3.17 -9.84 5.09
C VAL A 87 4.18 -8.90 4.42
N PRO A 88 5.48 -9.08 4.63
CA PRO A 88 6.50 -8.36 3.90
C PRO A 88 6.89 -9.13 2.65
N ALA A 89 7.51 -8.43 1.70
CA ALA A 89 8.24 -9.07 0.62
C ALA A 89 9.65 -8.47 0.51
N ALA A 90 10.63 -9.29 0.17
CA ALA A 90 11.96 -8.81 -0.17
C ALA A 90 11.87 -8.05 -1.51
N PRO A 91 12.20 -6.75 -1.53
CA PRO A 91 12.13 -5.98 -2.77
C PRO A 91 13.19 -6.43 -3.77
N THR A 92 12.94 -6.22 -5.06
CA THR A 92 13.97 -6.41 -6.08
C THR A 92 15.13 -5.45 -5.85
N GLU A 93 16.36 -5.86 -6.19
CA GLU A 93 17.54 -4.99 -6.14
C GLU A 93 17.31 -3.72 -6.97
N ALA A 94 16.70 -3.87 -8.15
CA ALA A 94 16.37 -2.75 -9.04
C ALA A 94 15.46 -1.72 -8.35
N ALA A 95 14.38 -2.16 -7.68
CA ALA A 95 13.47 -1.27 -6.96
C ALA A 95 14.18 -0.58 -5.79
N THR A 96 14.97 -1.31 -5.02
CA THR A 96 15.69 -0.76 -3.86
C THR A 96 16.72 0.29 -4.26
N LEU A 97 17.50 0.03 -5.32
CA LEU A 97 18.48 1.00 -5.83
C LEU A 97 17.80 2.23 -6.44
N PHE A 98 16.67 2.04 -7.11
CA PHE A 98 15.94 3.16 -7.68
C PHE A 98 15.25 4.03 -6.63
N ASP A 99 14.95 3.47 -5.46
CA ASP A 99 14.44 4.24 -4.31
C ASP A 99 15.45 5.28 -3.81
N LEU A 100 16.75 4.96 -3.86
CA LEU A 100 17.83 5.91 -3.62
C LEU A 100 17.81 7.05 -4.65
N VAL A 101 17.57 6.75 -5.93
CA VAL A 101 17.48 7.77 -7.02
C VAL A 101 16.30 8.70 -6.74
N VAL A 102 15.15 8.17 -6.35
CA VAL A 102 13.97 8.99 -6.00
C VAL A 102 14.28 9.95 -4.84
N GLY A 103 14.96 9.44 -3.80
CA GLY A 103 15.41 10.27 -2.67
C GLY A 103 16.40 11.34 -3.09
N ALA A 104 17.41 10.98 -3.86
CA ALA A 104 18.45 11.91 -4.34
C ALA A 104 17.90 13.00 -5.27
N SER A 105 16.83 12.71 -6.01
CA SER A 105 16.20 13.64 -6.95
C SER A 105 15.23 14.61 -6.30
N SER A 106 14.89 14.43 -5.00
CA SER A 106 13.94 15.27 -4.25
C SER A 106 12.60 15.50 -4.97
N ILE A 107 12.08 14.48 -5.65
CA ILE A 107 10.87 14.59 -6.45
C ILE A 107 9.65 14.79 -5.55
N CYS A 108 8.95 15.91 -5.72
CA CYS A 108 7.63 16.15 -5.14
C CYS A 108 6.55 15.62 -6.08
N GLY A 109 6.02 14.43 -5.82
CA GLY A 109 5.06 13.76 -6.69
C GLY A 109 3.61 14.24 -6.53
N THR A 110 3.39 15.52 -6.17
CA THR A 110 2.06 16.07 -5.85
C THR A 110 1.23 16.34 -7.10
N SER A 111 1.84 16.94 -8.12
CA SER A 111 1.16 17.40 -9.32
C SER A 111 1.96 17.09 -10.60
N TRP A 112 1.25 17.16 -11.72
CA TRP A 112 1.89 17.09 -13.03
C TRP A 112 2.90 18.22 -13.26
N LEU A 113 2.57 19.43 -12.82
CA LEU A 113 3.44 20.58 -12.97
C LEU A 113 4.81 20.36 -12.30
N GLU A 114 4.81 19.76 -11.11
CA GLU A 114 6.02 19.53 -10.33
C GLU A 114 6.80 18.30 -10.79
N ALA A 115 6.12 17.28 -11.30
CA ALA A 115 6.71 15.95 -11.49
C ALA A 115 6.11 15.15 -12.66
N ALA A 116 5.89 15.79 -13.83
CA ALA A 116 5.25 15.17 -14.99
C ALA A 116 5.83 13.79 -15.34
N GLY A 117 7.16 13.65 -15.36
CA GLY A 117 7.82 12.38 -15.66
C GLY A 117 7.56 11.30 -14.61
N ALA A 118 7.54 11.65 -13.32
CA ALA A 118 7.23 10.73 -12.25
C ALA A 118 5.75 10.33 -12.27
N VAL A 119 4.85 11.27 -12.49
CA VAL A 119 3.40 11.02 -12.61
C VAL A 119 3.09 10.10 -13.79
N LEU A 120 3.73 10.31 -14.94
CA LEU A 120 3.59 9.43 -16.11
C LEU A 120 4.03 8.00 -15.77
N ALA A 121 5.20 7.83 -15.19
CA ALA A 121 5.75 6.53 -14.83
C ALA A 121 4.89 5.80 -13.77
N GLU A 122 4.42 6.51 -12.74
CA GLU A 122 3.50 5.96 -11.77
C GLU A 122 2.17 5.53 -12.43
N ASN A 123 1.63 6.32 -13.35
CA ASN A 123 0.40 5.99 -14.07
C ASN A 123 0.56 4.75 -14.97
N ASP A 124 1.74 4.50 -15.55
CA ASP A 124 1.99 3.28 -16.31
C ASP A 124 1.97 2.04 -15.41
N ALA A 125 2.55 2.12 -14.21
CA ALA A 125 2.47 1.03 -13.23
C ALA A 125 1.04 0.81 -12.70
N LEU A 126 0.29 1.88 -12.45
CA LEU A 126 -1.12 1.82 -12.05
C LEU A 126 -2.00 1.22 -13.17
N ARG A 127 -1.70 1.54 -14.43
CA ARG A 127 -2.40 0.95 -15.59
C ARG A 127 -2.22 -0.55 -15.63
N TRP A 128 -1.00 -1.05 -15.47
CA TRP A 128 -0.76 -2.50 -15.42
C TRP A 128 -1.61 -3.19 -14.35
N LEU A 129 -1.67 -2.63 -13.13
CA LEU A 129 -2.50 -3.18 -12.05
C LEU A 129 -4.00 -3.09 -12.38
N SER A 130 -4.43 -2.01 -13.01
CA SER A 130 -5.80 -1.81 -13.48
C SER A 130 -6.20 -2.83 -14.54
N ASP A 131 -5.31 -3.10 -15.51
CA ASP A 131 -5.52 -4.08 -16.57
C ASP A 131 -5.60 -5.51 -16.01
N LEU A 132 -4.77 -5.85 -15.01
CA LEU A 132 -4.85 -7.14 -14.32
C LEU A 132 -6.20 -7.35 -13.64
N ALA A 133 -6.78 -6.29 -13.06
CA ALA A 133 -8.10 -6.33 -12.43
C ALA A 133 -9.27 -6.25 -13.43
N GLY A 134 -9.01 -6.10 -14.74
CA GLY A 134 -10.05 -5.95 -15.76
C GLY A 134 -10.83 -4.64 -15.68
N PHE A 135 -10.24 -3.60 -15.11
CA PHE A 135 -10.85 -2.27 -15.05
C PHE A 135 -10.91 -1.62 -16.44
N PRO A 136 -11.89 -0.72 -16.70
CA PRO A 136 -12.00 -0.05 -17.99
C PRO A 136 -10.82 0.87 -18.27
N ALA A 137 -10.56 1.16 -19.56
CA ALA A 137 -9.43 2.00 -20.01
C ALA A 137 -9.40 3.41 -19.38
N GLY A 138 -10.53 3.92 -18.88
CA GLY A 138 -10.62 5.20 -18.17
C GLY A 138 -10.34 5.11 -16.66
N ALA A 139 -10.08 3.91 -16.14
CA ALA A 139 -9.72 3.72 -14.74
C ALA A 139 -8.33 4.28 -14.43
N GLY A 140 -8.07 4.55 -13.18
CA GLY A 140 -6.77 5.05 -12.71
C GLY A 140 -6.78 5.29 -11.21
N GLY A 141 -5.69 5.81 -10.70
CA GLY A 141 -5.55 5.97 -9.27
C GLY A 141 -4.29 6.72 -8.86
N VAL A 142 -3.78 6.36 -7.70
CA VAL A 142 -2.62 7.02 -7.12
C VAL A 142 -1.87 6.06 -6.19
N PHE A 143 -0.57 6.24 -6.05
CA PHE A 143 0.18 5.56 -5.00
C PHE A 143 0.10 6.34 -3.67
N VAL A 144 -0.26 5.63 -2.62
CA VAL A 144 -0.32 6.11 -1.23
C VAL A 144 0.66 5.34 -0.34
N SER A 145 0.81 5.73 0.93
CA SER A 145 1.82 5.16 1.83
C SER A 145 1.54 3.72 2.27
N GLY A 146 0.32 3.25 2.16
CA GLY A 146 -0.04 1.88 2.58
C GLY A 146 -1.53 1.64 2.53
N GLY A 147 -1.96 0.38 2.69
CA GLY A 147 -3.35 -0.03 2.62
C GLY A 147 -4.28 0.78 3.53
N THR A 148 -3.82 1.17 4.72
CA THR A 148 -4.61 2.02 5.64
C THR A 148 -4.96 3.37 5.01
N ALA A 149 -4.01 4.03 4.36
CA ALA A 149 -4.26 5.30 3.68
C ALA A 149 -5.12 5.10 2.41
N GLY A 150 -4.93 3.97 1.73
CA GLY A 150 -5.72 3.58 0.57
C GLY A 150 -7.19 3.33 0.93
N ASN A 151 -7.44 2.49 1.94
CA ASN A 151 -8.80 2.20 2.44
C ASN A 151 -9.51 3.48 2.89
N LEU A 152 -8.85 4.32 3.68
CA LEU A 152 -9.43 5.60 4.11
C LEU A 152 -9.79 6.49 2.92
N SER A 153 -8.89 6.64 1.95
CA SER A 153 -9.13 7.50 0.77
C SER A 153 -10.26 6.96 -0.10
N ALA A 154 -10.32 5.65 -0.32
CA ALA A 154 -11.42 5.01 -1.04
C ALA A 154 -12.77 5.24 -0.36
N LEU A 155 -12.83 5.06 0.96
CA LEU A 155 -14.05 5.23 1.75
C LEU A 155 -14.48 6.70 1.85
N ILE A 156 -13.56 7.66 1.87
CA ILE A 156 -13.87 9.10 1.72
C ILE A 156 -14.55 9.35 0.37
N THR A 157 -14.04 8.75 -0.70
CA THR A 157 -14.64 8.85 -2.03
C THR A 157 -16.05 8.27 -2.04
N ALA A 158 -16.23 7.07 -1.51
CA ALA A 158 -17.54 6.39 -1.41
C ALA A 158 -18.56 7.26 -0.66
N ARG A 159 -18.18 7.77 0.53
CA ARG A 159 -19.05 8.65 1.32
C ARG A 159 -19.37 9.95 0.57
N SER A 160 -18.40 10.52 -0.15
CA SER A 160 -18.62 11.72 -0.95
C SER A 160 -19.65 11.48 -2.05
N GLN A 161 -19.64 10.32 -2.72
CA GLN A 161 -20.64 9.96 -3.72
C GLN A 161 -22.03 9.77 -3.08
N TRP A 162 -22.11 9.03 -1.98
CA TRP A 162 -23.37 8.82 -1.24
C TRP A 162 -23.98 10.13 -0.78
N ARG A 163 -23.17 11.11 -0.31
CA ARG A 163 -23.63 12.43 0.13
C ARG A 163 -24.05 13.38 -0.99
N LYS A 164 -23.95 12.97 -2.27
CA LYS A 164 -24.55 13.73 -3.38
C LYS A 164 -26.06 13.75 -3.33
N ASP A 165 -26.69 12.74 -2.74
CA ASP A 165 -28.08 12.80 -2.35
C ASP A 165 -28.21 13.69 -1.10
N PRO A 166 -28.90 14.85 -1.19
CA PRO A 166 -29.04 15.79 -0.08
C PRO A 166 -29.84 15.24 1.11
N THR A 167 -30.52 14.12 0.93
CA THR A 167 -31.25 13.44 2.04
C THR A 167 -30.28 12.65 2.93
N ASN A 168 -29.09 12.31 2.47
CA ASN A 168 -28.09 11.58 3.20
C ASN A 168 -27.30 12.46 4.17
N THR A 169 -27.98 12.98 5.19
CA THR A 169 -27.42 13.89 6.19
C THR A 169 -26.95 13.20 7.46
N THR A 170 -27.36 11.95 7.67
CA THR A 170 -27.05 11.17 8.87
C THR A 170 -25.65 10.58 8.81
N ARG A 171 -25.28 9.88 9.88
CA ARG A 171 -24.08 9.08 9.97
C ARG A 171 -24.15 7.92 9.00
N GLY A 172 -23.16 7.77 8.12
CA GLY A 172 -23.13 6.67 7.13
C GLY A 172 -22.75 5.34 7.77
N LEU A 173 -23.03 4.24 7.08
CA LEU A 173 -22.74 2.87 7.51
C LEU A 173 -21.83 2.19 6.48
N ILE A 174 -20.74 1.57 6.97
CA ILE A 174 -19.87 0.68 6.20
C ILE A 174 -20.21 -0.76 6.58
N VAL A 175 -20.25 -1.64 5.60
CA VAL A 175 -20.42 -3.09 5.81
C VAL A 175 -19.15 -3.81 5.38
N THR A 176 -18.68 -4.77 6.18
CA THR A 176 -17.46 -5.54 5.90
C THR A 176 -17.51 -6.93 6.54
N SER A 177 -16.60 -7.83 6.17
CA SER A 177 -16.47 -9.16 6.78
C SER A 177 -15.77 -9.11 8.15
N GLU A 178 -15.92 -10.17 8.94
CA GLU A 178 -15.14 -10.38 10.17
C GLU A 178 -13.62 -10.44 9.91
N GLY A 179 -13.22 -10.96 8.74
CA GLY A 179 -11.82 -11.08 8.33
C GLY A 179 -11.18 -9.79 7.82
N ALA A 180 -11.94 -8.69 7.79
CA ALA A 180 -11.44 -7.41 7.30
C ALA A 180 -10.28 -6.87 8.15
N HIS A 181 -9.31 -6.23 7.50
CA HIS A 181 -8.20 -5.59 8.19
C HIS A 181 -8.68 -4.44 9.08
N SER A 182 -8.04 -4.26 10.24
CA SER A 182 -8.37 -3.22 11.23
C SER A 182 -8.40 -1.79 10.68
N SER A 183 -7.76 -1.53 9.55
CA SER A 183 -7.80 -0.23 8.87
C SER A 183 -9.20 0.18 8.42
N VAL A 184 -10.10 -0.78 8.16
CA VAL A 184 -11.50 -0.49 7.80
C VAL A 184 -12.25 0.08 9.01
N ALA A 185 -12.10 -0.55 10.17
CA ALA A 185 -12.66 -0.04 11.43
C ALA A 185 -12.05 1.32 11.80
N GLN A 186 -10.74 1.49 11.60
CA GLN A 186 -10.06 2.77 11.83
C GLN A 186 -10.58 3.86 10.88
N ALA A 187 -10.81 3.53 9.59
CA ALA A 187 -11.38 4.47 8.64
C ALA A 187 -12.81 4.88 9.05
N ALA A 188 -13.64 3.93 9.47
CA ALA A 188 -14.99 4.21 10.00
C ALA A 188 -14.92 5.19 11.19
N PHE A 189 -14.03 4.93 12.15
CA PHE A 189 -13.82 5.81 13.32
C PHE A 189 -13.40 7.23 12.90
N VAL A 190 -12.39 7.37 12.04
CA VAL A 190 -11.88 8.68 11.58
C VAL A 190 -12.97 9.45 10.83
N MET A 191 -13.80 8.75 10.06
CA MET A 191 -14.85 9.34 9.24
C MET A 191 -16.14 9.59 10.02
N ASP A 192 -16.23 9.26 11.30
CA ASP A 192 -17.47 9.26 12.07
C ASP A 192 -18.59 8.49 11.35
N ALA A 193 -18.28 7.27 10.89
CA ALA A 193 -19.22 6.35 10.28
C ALA A 193 -19.45 5.14 11.20
N ASP A 194 -20.61 4.52 11.07
CA ASP A 194 -20.88 3.25 11.71
C ASP A 194 -20.29 2.09 10.91
N LEU A 195 -20.02 0.98 11.59
CA LEU A 195 -19.49 -0.23 10.98
C LEU A 195 -20.37 -1.42 11.32
N LYS A 196 -20.83 -2.16 10.31
CA LYS A 196 -21.49 -3.46 10.47
C LYS A 196 -20.56 -4.55 9.96
N THR A 197 -20.26 -5.48 10.84
CA THR A 197 -19.49 -6.68 10.49
C THR A 197 -20.44 -7.81 10.12
N VAL A 198 -20.19 -8.49 9.02
CA VAL A 198 -20.90 -9.69 8.55
C VAL A 198 -20.16 -10.90 9.08
N PRO A 199 -20.78 -11.75 9.93
CA PRO A 199 -20.20 -13.02 10.34
C PRO A 199 -20.00 -13.92 9.13
N CYS A 200 -18.84 -14.57 9.03
CA CYS A 200 -18.53 -15.47 7.92
C CYS A 200 -17.53 -16.55 8.37
N ASP A 201 -17.57 -17.71 7.72
CA ASP A 201 -16.60 -18.78 7.94
C ASP A 201 -15.38 -18.58 7.00
N GLY A 202 -14.48 -17.69 7.44
CA GLY A 202 -13.22 -17.37 6.77
C GLY A 202 -13.34 -16.38 5.62
N ARG A 203 -14.36 -16.43 4.77
CA ARG A 203 -14.64 -15.49 3.67
C ARG A 203 -16.11 -15.10 3.63
N MET A 204 -16.38 -13.86 3.31
CA MET A 204 -17.75 -13.37 3.12
C MET A 204 -18.30 -13.82 1.77
N LEU A 205 -19.48 -14.49 1.80
CA LEU A 205 -20.24 -14.85 0.61
C LEU A 205 -21.23 -13.75 0.23
N GLY A 206 -21.56 -13.63 -1.08
CA GLY A 206 -22.59 -12.71 -1.53
C GLY A 206 -23.95 -12.96 -0.87
N SER A 207 -24.31 -14.22 -0.55
CA SER A 207 -25.53 -14.57 0.17
C SER A 207 -25.52 -14.10 1.62
N GLU A 208 -24.37 -14.13 2.31
CA GLU A 208 -24.23 -13.64 3.68
C GLU A 208 -24.37 -12.13 3.74
N LEU A 209 -23.74 -11.43 2.79
CA LEU A 209 -23.91 -9.98 2.63
C LEU A 209 -25.37 -9.63 2.34
N ARG A 210 -26.06 -10.37 1.44
CA ARG A 210 -27.48 -10.16 1.13
C ARG A 210 -28.33 -10.27 2.40
N ASN A 211 -28.16 -11.33 3.16
CA ASN A 211 -28.88 -11.53 4.42
C ASN A 211 -28.61 -10.40 5.40
N ALA A 212 -27.35 -9.99 5.56
CA ALA A 212 -26.99 -8.92 6.46
C ALA A 212 -27.57 -7.55 6.05
N ILE A 213 -27.76 -7.28 4.77
CA ILE A 213 -28.42 -6.07 4.25
C ILE A 213 -29.94 -6.17 4.43
N ASP A 214 -30.54 -7.34 4.21
CA ASP A 214 -31.99 -7.54 4.33
C ASP A 214 -32.47 -7.50 5.79
N GLU A 215 -31.59 -7.81 6.75
CA GLU A 215 -31.85 -7.67 8.19
C GLU A 215 -31.81 -6.21 8.68
N LEU A 216 -31.28 -5.28 7.90
CA LEU A 216 -31.23 -3.86 8.27
C LEU A 216 -32.64 -3.25 8.26
N THR A 217 -32.89 -2.29 9.16
CA THR A 217 -34.04 -1.40 9.06
C THR A 217 -33.95 -0.59 7.76
N SER A 218 -35.09 -0.09 7.27
CA SER A 218 -35.08 0.76 6.07
C SER A 218 -34.19 2.01 6.26
N GLU A 219 -34.12 2.54 7.48
CA GLU A 219 -33.27 3.68 7.83
C GLU A 219 -31.79 3.30 7.74
N ASP A 220 -31.38 2.18 8.37
CA ASP A 220 -29.97 1.74 8.33
C ASP A 220 -29.55 1.32 6.94
N ARG A 221 -30.44 0.66 6.15
CA ARG A 221 -30.16 0.28 4.76
C ARG A 221 -29.87 1.51 3.89
N ALA A 222 -30.60 2.60 4.07
CA ALA A 222 -30.36 3.85 3.36
C ALA A 222 -29.03 4.53 3.74
N ARG A 223 -28.47 4.20 4.91
CA ARG A 223 -27.20 4.70 5.41
C ARG A 223 -25.99 3.96 4.89
N VAL A 224 -26.18 2.76 4.31
CA VAL A 224 -25.05 1.96 3.78
C VAL A 224 -24.46 2.66 2.56
N PHE A 225 -23.28 3.21 2.70
CA PHE A 225 -22.60 3.89 1.60
C PHE A 225 -21.47 3.08 0.97
N ALA A 226 -20.94 2.09 1.66
CA ALA A 226 -19.89 1.23 1.16
C ALA A 226 -19.96 -0.18 1.73
N VAL A 227 -19.60 -1.16 0.90
CA VAL A 227 -19.19 -2.50 1.30
C VAL A 227 -17.69 -2.60 1.06
N VAL A 228 -16.96 -3.15 2.02
CA VAL A 228 -15.55 -3.49 1.88
C VAL A 228 -15.42 -5.00 1.84
N ALA A 229 -15.04 -5.55 0.69
CA ALA A 229 -14.67 -6.95 0.54
C ALA A 229 -13.15 -7.11 0.65
N THR A 230 -12.69 -8.25 1.13
CA THR A 230 -11.27 -8.55 1.29
C THR A 230 -10.80 -9.53 0.22
N SER A 231 -9.71 -9.20 -0.45
CA SER A 231 -9.06 -10.06 -1.43
C SER A 231 -7.72 -10.55 -0.89
N GLY A 232 -7.79 -11.50 0.04
CA GLY A 232 -6.67 -12.05 0.81
C GLY A 232 -6.63 -11.51 2.24
N THR A 233 -7.32 -12.21 3.17
CA THR A 233 -7.30 -11.84 4.60
C THR A 233 -5.91 -11.97 5.18
N THR A 234 -5.54 -11.08 6.11
CA THR A 234 -4.17 -10.97 6.65
C THR A 234 -3.65 -12.27 7.26
N ASN A 235 -4.50 -13.02 7.96
CA ASN A 235 -4.08 -14.21 8.70
C ASN A 235 -4.17 -15.51 7.88
N LEU A 236 -5.14 -15.60 6.99
CA LEU A 236 -5.51 -16.88 6.34
C LEU A 236 -5.47 -16.81 4.81
N GLY A 237 -5.32 -15.62 4.22
CA GLY A 237 -5.27 -15.44 2.78
C GLY A 237 -6.60 -15.65 2.05
N PHE A 238 -7.72 -15.76 2.76
CA PHE A 238 -9.04 -15.98 2.14
C PHE A 238 -9.43 -14.80 1.24
N ILE A 239 -10.00 -15.12 0.08
CA ILE A 239 -10.60 -14.16 -0.85
C ILE A 239 -12.12 -14.27 -0.71
N ASP A 240 -12.80 -13.17 -0.42
CA ASP A 240 -14.25 -13.09 -0.36
C ASP A 240 -14.89 -13.44 -1.72
N ASP A 241 -16.17 -13.79 -1.75
CA ASP A 241 -16.93 -14.00 -2.99
C ASP A 241 -17.19 -12.66 -3.68
N LEU A 242 -16.14 -12.16 -4.37
CA LEU A 242 -16.17 -10.84 -4.99
C LEU A 242 -17.32 -10.69 -6.01
N ALA A 243 -17.63 -11.75 -6.78
CA ALA A 243 -18.70 -11.73 -7.77
C ALA A 243 -20.09 -11.63 -7.11
N GLY A 244 -20.35 -12.48 -6.10
CA GLY A 244 -21.61 -12.45 -5.38
C GLY A 244 -21.80 -11.15 -4.59
N ILE A 245 -20.72 -10.62 -3.99
CA ILE A 245 -20.74 -9.32 -3.30
C ILE A 245 -21.01 -8.18 -4.30
N ALA A 246 -20.39 -8.21 -5.48
CA ALA A 246 -20.63 -7.22 -6.53
C ALA A 246 -22.08 -7.26 -7.05
N ASP A 247 -22.72 -8.45 -7.10
CA ASP A 247 -24.15 -8.56 -7.44
C ASP A 247 -25.03 -7.84 -6.41
N VAL A 248 -24.73 -8.01 -5.12
CA VAL A 248 -25.45 -7.32 -4.03
C VAL A 248 -25.24 -5.82 -4.10
N CYS A 249 -23.99 -5.37 -4.20
CA CYS A 249 -23.66 -3.95 -4.27
C CYS A 249 -24.30 -3.26 -5.48
N GLY A 250 -24.28 -3.93 -6.65
CA GLY A 250 -24.92 -3.42 -7.86
C GLY A 250 -26.44 -3.29 -7.75
N ALA A 251 -27.10 -4.26 -7.12
CA ALA A 251 -28.56 -4.23 -6.88
C ALA A 251 -28.98 -3.13 -5.92
N GLU A 252 -28.14 -2.82 -4.92
CA GLU A 252 -28.39 -1.82 -3.87
C GLU A 252 -27.84 -0.42 -4.19
N ALA A 253 -27.09 -0.27 -5.30
CA ALA A 253 -26.34 0.93 -5.65
C ALA A 253 -25.37 1.39 -4.54
N ILE A 254 -24.72 0.43 -3.86
CA ILE A 254 -23.74 0.64 -2.82
C ILE A 254 -22.33 0.58 -3.43
N TRP A 255 -21.42 1.48 -3.00
CA TRP A 255 -20.01 1.47 -3.39
C TRP A 255 -19.33 0.18 -2.97
N LEU A 256 -18.70 -0.53 -3.89
CA LEU A 256 -17.85 -1.68 -3.60
C LEU A 256 -16.38 -1.27 -3.59
N HIS A 257 -15.75 -1.38 -2.42
CA HIS A 257 -14.30 -1.28 -2.27
C HIS A 257 -13.70 -2.64 -1.97
N ILE A 258 -12.58 -2.99 -2.62
CA ILE A 258 -11.87 -4.25 -2.37
C ILE A 258 -10.52 -3.94 -1.70
N ASP A 259 -10.39 -4.39 -0.45
CA ASP A 259 -9.11 -4.42 0.24
C ASP A 259 -8.32 -5.64 -0.25
N GLY A 260 -7.47 -5.41 -1.23
CA GLY A 260 -6.55 -6.39 -1.77
C GLY A 260 -5.10 -6.09 -1.39
N ALA A 261 -4.88 -5.35 -0.30
CA ALA A 261 -3.55 -4.88 0.09
C ALA A 261 -2.47 -5.96 -0.01
N TYR A 262 -2.80 -7.19 0.41
CA TYR A 262 -1.92 -8.33 0.25
C TYR A 262 -2.27 -9.16 -1.00
N GLY A 263 -3.49 -9.70 -1.06
CA GLY A 263 -3.82 -10.80 -1.96
C GLY A 263 -4.06 -10.36 -3.40
N ALA A 264 -4.42 -9.09 -3.69
CA ALA A 264 -4.61 -8.65 -5.08
C ALA A 264 -3.33 -8.71 -5.93
N ALA A 265 -2.16 -8.88 -5.33
CA ALA A 265 -0.95 -9.23 -6.05
C ALA A 265 -1.07 -10.56 -6.81
N GLY A 266 -1.91 -11.48 -6.32
CA GLY A 266 -2.24 -12.76 -6.98
C GLY A 266 -2.90 -12.60 -8.35
N LEU A 267 -3.46 -11.44 -8.69
CA LEU A 267 -3.94 -11.12 -10.04
C LEU A 267 -2.84 -11.29 -11.10
N ALA A 268 -1.57 -11.12 -10.71
CA ALA A 268 -0.44 -11.35 -11.61
C ALA A 268 -0.20 -12.84 -11.91
N ALA A 269 -0.72 -13.77 -11.07
CA ALA A 269 -0.55 -15.20 -11.23
C ALA A 269 -1.72 -15.81 -12.02
N PRO A 270 -1.49 -16.35 -13.25
CA PRO A 270 -2.55 -16.98 -14.03
C PRO A 270 -3.24 -18.14 -13.31
N SER A 271 -2.53 -18.91 -12.48
CA SER A 271 -3.06 -20.11 -11.81
C SER A 271 -4.18 -19.83 -10.80
N ILE A 272 -4.25 -18.64 -10.23
CA ILE A 272 -5.25 -18.26 -9.23
C ILE A 272 -6.11 -17.06 -9.65
N ARG A 273 -5.91 -16.51 -10.84
CA ARG A 273 -6.61 -15.29 -11.30
C ARG A 273 -8.13 -15.42 -11.25
N ASP A 274 -8.67 -16.58 -11.54
CA ASP A 274 -10.12 -16.84 -11.53
C ASP A 274 -10.74 -16.66 -10.14
N GLN A 275 -9.95 -16.76 -9.05
CA GLN A 275 -10.43 -16.52 -7.70
C GLN A 275 -10.80 -15.05 -7.43
N PHE A 276 -10.33 -14.14 -8.29
CA PHE A 276 -10.61 -12.69 -8.19
C PHE A 276 -11.79 -12.26 -9.09
N THR A 277 -12.51 -13.20 -9.69
CA THR A 277 -13.69 -12.88 -10.53
C THR A 277 -14.67 -12.00 -9.75
N GLY A 278 -15.04 -10.86 -10.34
CA GLY A 278 -15.86 -9.83 -9.69
C GLY A 278 -15.10 -8.56 -9.32
N ILE A 279 -13.75 -8.61 -9.23
CA ILE A 279 -12.93 -7.42 -8.93
C ILE A 279 -13.10 -6.33 -10.00
N GLU A 280 -13.32 -6.70 -11.25
CA GLU A 280 -13.56 -5.79 -12.38
C GLU A 280 -14.82 -4.94 -12.21
N ARG A 281 -15.70 -5.32 -11.27
CA ARG A 281 -16.95 -4.63 -10.97
C ARG A 281 -16.85 -3.68 -9.79
N ALA A 282 -15.74 -3.72 -9.04
CA ALA A 282 -15.52 -2.84 -7.90
C ALA A 282 -15.43 -1.37 -8.36
N ASP A 283 -15.84 -0.46 -7.49
CA ASP A 283 -15.66 0.98 -7.68
C ASP A 283 -14.23 1.42 -7.36
N SER A 284 -13.59 0.72 -6.43
CA SER A 284 -12.18 0.93 -6.07
C SER A 284 -11.56 -0.33 -5.48
N PHE A 285 -10.24 -0.45 -5.62
CA PHE A 285 -9.48 -1.46 -4.90
C PHE A 285 -8.08 -0.96 -4.55
N ILE A 286 -7.45 -1.61 -3.59
CA ILE A 286 -6.04 -1.39 -3.25
C ILE A 286 -5.22 -2.66 -3.44
N VAL A 287 -3.94 -2.46 -3.72
CA VAL A 287 -2.89 -3.48 -3.63
C VAL A 287 -1.60 -2.83 -3.15
N ASP A 288 -0.86 -3.48 -2.27
CA ASP A 288 0.40 -2.98 -1.73
C ASP A 288 1.60 -3.62 -2.46
N PRO A 289 2.23 -2.95 -3.45
CA PRO A 289 3.45 -3.46 -4.06
C PRO A 289 4.56 -3.75 -3.04
N HIS A 290 4.59 -3.02 -1.92
CA HIS A 290 5.55 -3.27 -0.84
C HIS A 290 5.26 -4.55 -0.02
N LYS A 291 4.24 -5.32 -0.39
CA LYS A 291 3.97 -6.66 0.15
C LYS A 291 4.38 -7.72 -0.86
N TRP A 292 3.49 -8.17 -1.70
CA TRP A 292 3.72 -9.32 -2.57
C TRP A 292 4.07 -8.96 -4.03
N LEU A 293 4.40 -7.70 -4.32
CA LEU A 293 4.90 -7.24 -5.63
C LEU A 293 6.31 -6.64 -5.55
N PHE A 294 7.09 -7.07 -4.56
CA PHE A 294 8.54 -6.89 -4.47
C PHE A 294 9.03 -5.45 -4.58
N ALA A 295 8.24 -4.48 -4.10
CA ALA A 295 8.66 -3.08 -3.98
C ALA A 295 9.14 -2.77 -2.56
N PRO A 296 10.04 -1.79 -2.35
CA PRO A 296 10.42 -1.34 -1.03
C PRO A 296 9.29 -0.56 -0.34
N PHE A 297 9.32 -0.51 1.02
CA PHE A 297 8.43 0.37 1.78
C PHE A 297 8.70 1.84 1.47
N ASP A 298 7.65 2.68 1.29
CA ASP A 298 6.25 2.34 1.40
C ASP A 298 5.55 2.60 0.06
N CYS A 299 4.68 1.70 -0.36
CA CYS A 299 4.00 1.79 -1.66
C CYS A 299 2.70 0.97 -1.66
N CYS A 300 1.56 1.65 -1.77
CA CYS A 300 0.24 1.07 -1.98
C CYS A 300 -0.39 1.71 -3.22
N ALA A 301 -0.88 0.93 -4.15
CA ALA A 301 -1.67 1.40 -5.27
C ALA A 301 -3.15 1.45 -4.87
N LEU A 302 -3.76 2.61 -4.97
CA LEU A 302 -5.19 2.83 -4.85
C LEU A 302 -5.76 3.11 -6.24
N LEU A 303 -6.68 2.29 -6.69
CA LEU A 303 -7.26 2.33 -8.02
C LEU A 303 -8.78 2.55 -7.95
N TYR A 304 -9.28 3.37 -8.84
CA TYR A 304 -10.70 3.69 -9.01
C TYR A 304 -11.14 3.33 -10.42
N ARG A 305 -12.30 2.68 -10.51
CA ARG A 305 -12.96 2.40 -11.80
C ARG A 305 -13.35 3.68 -12.52
N SER A 306 -13.80 4.70 -11.75
CA SER A 306 -14.09 6.05 -12.22
C SER A 306 -13.33 7.08 -11.39
N PRO A 307 -12.10 7.47 -11.78
CA PRO A 307 -11.26 8.40 -11.03
C PRO A 307 -11.89 9.76 -10.77
N GLU A 308 -12.83 10.18 -11.59
CA GLU A 308 -13.52 11.46 -11.40
C GLU A 308 -14.27 11.55 -10.06
N HIS A 309 -14.75 10.42 -9.53
CA HIS A 309 -15.37 10.38 -8.20
C HIS A 309 -14.36 10.73 -7.09
N ALA A 310 -13.14 10.18 -7.22
CA ALA A 310 -12.06 10.48 -6.28
C ALA A 310 -11.62 11.94 -6.39
N ARG A 311 -11.47 12.44 -7.62
CA ARG A 311 -11.11 13.83 -7.87
C ARG A 311 -12.09 14.80 -7.23
N GLN A 312 -13.40 14.54 -7.34
CA GLN A 312 -14.43 15.35 -6.69
C GLN A 312 -14.36 15.31 -5.15
N ALA A 313 -13.93 14.17 -4.59
CA ALA A 313 -13.87 13.98 -3.15
C ALA A 313 -12.60 14.55 -2.50
N HIS A 314 -11.48 14.53 -3.22
CA HIS A 314 -10.15 14.83 -2.65
C HIS A 314 -9.53 16.13 -3.13
N ARG A 315 -10.01 16.69 -4.25
CA ARG A 315 -9.48 17.94 -4.77
C ARG A 315 -9.52 19.03 -3.71
N GLN A 316 -8.36 19.57 -3.39
CA GLN A 316 -8.23 20.67 -2.45
C GLN A 316 -8.34 22.00 -3.20
N HIS A 317 -8.93 22.99 -2.56
CA HIS A 317 -9.10 24.34 -3.12
C HIS A 317 -8.20 25.32 -2.34
N GLY A 318 -7.50 26.16 -3.09
CA GLY A 318 -6.67 27.23 -2.54
C GLY A 318 -6.07 28.03 -3.70
N ASP A 319 -5.90 29.33 -3.53
CA ASP A 319 -5.44 30.24 -4.58
C ASP A 319 -4.13 29.77 -5.25
N TYR A 320 -3.21 29.18 -4.47
CA TYR A 320 -1.95 28.65 -4.96
C TYR A 320 -2.09 27.31 -5.69
N LEU A 321 -3.22 26.62 -5.57
CA LEU A 321 -3.49 25.34 -6.23
C LEU A 321 -4.19 25.54 -7.58
N GLU A 322 -4.78 26.71 -7.86
CA GLU A 322 -5.49 26.95 -9.12
C GLU A 322 -4.61 26.74 -10.35
N VAL A 323 -3.32 27.05 -10.23
CA VAL A 323 -2.32 26.84 -11.31
C VAL A 323 -2.11 25.37 -11.64
N LEU A 324 -2.48 24.44 -10.76
CA LEU A 324 -2.30 22.99 -10.92
C LEU A 324 -3.44 22.31 -11.70
N TYR A 325 -4.54 23.03 -11.98
CA TYR A 325 -5.81 22.40 -12.35
C TYR A 325 -6.22 22.44 -13.83
N ASP A 326 -5.29 22.55 -14.76
CA ASP A 326 -5.59 22.62 -16.20
C ASP A 326 -6.07 21.30 -16.85
N GLY A 327 -6.85 20.48 -16.15
CA GLY A 327 -7.41 19.23 -16.69
C GLY A 327 -6.41 18.07 -16.79
N ILE A 328 -5.23 18.23 -16.24
CA ILE A 328 -4.14 17.24 -16.21
C ILE A 328 -4.25 16.40 -14.93
N TRP A 329 -3.72 15.18 -14.98
CA TRP A 329 -3.70 14.25 -13.85
C TRP A 329 -2.76 14.71 -12.74
N ASN A 330 -3.32 15.09 -11.59
CA ASN A 330 -2.56 15.43 -10.39
C ASN A 330 -2.78 14.38 -9.31
N PRO A 331 -1.76 13.66 -8.87
CA PRO A 331 -1.90 12.62 -7.83
C PRO A 331 -2.58 13.10 -6.54
N SER A 332 -2.41 14.36 -6.16
CA SER A 332 -3.08 14.97 -5.00
C SER A 332 -4.61 14.98 -5.07
N ASP A 333 -5.19 14.82 -6.26
CA ASP A 333 -6.63 14.84 -6.47
C ASP A 333 -7.32 13.48 -6.19
N TYR A 334 -6.55 12.41 -5.90
CA TYR A 334 -7.07 11.05 -5.86
C TYR A 334 -6.94 10.35 -4.50
N ALA A 335 -6.38 11.01 -3.48
CA ALA A 335 -6.28 10.46 -2.13
C ALA A 335 -6.18 11.56 -1.06
N HIS A 336 -6.34 11.15 0.20
CA HIS A 336 -6.22 12.04 1.36
C HIS A 336 -4.75 12.39 1.65
N HIS A 337 -4.14 13.16 0.77
CA HIS A 337 -2.81 13.74 0.94
C HIS A 337 -2.68 14.97 0.02
N LEU A 338 -1.68 15.82 0.26
CA LEU A 338 -1.24 16.88 -0.66
C LEU A 338 0.21 16.61 -1.06
N SER A 339 1.16 16.99 -0.21
CA SER A 339 2.57 16.72 -0.47
C SER A 339 2.84 15.22 -0.37
N ARG A 340 3.46 14.65 -1.39
CA ARG A 340 3.77 13.23 -1.43
C ARG A 340 5.10 12.94 -2.13
N ARG A 341 5.77 11.89 -1.64
CA ARG A 341 6.87 11.25 -2.35
C ARG A 341 6.32 10.48 -3.57
N ALA A 342 7.05 10.46 -4.68
CA ALA A 342 6.74 9.61 -5.83
C ALA A 342 7.09 8.14 -5.52
N ARG A 343 6.27 7.51 -4.67
CA ARG A 343 6.55 6.18 -4.07
C ARG A 343 6.29 5.00 -5.00
N GLY A 344 5.59 5.23 -6.10
CA GLY A 344 5.38 4.23 -7.15
C GLY A 344 6.57 4.08 -8.12
N LEU A 345 7.49 5.04 -8.15
CA LEU A 345 8.63 5.02 -9.06
C LEU A 345 9.55 3.79 -8.89
N PRO A 346 9.92 3.34 -7.69
CA PRO A 346 10.71 2.12 -7.53
C PRO A 346 10.01 0.89 -8.10
N PHE A 347 8.70 0.79 -7.92
CA PHE A 347 7.89 -0.29 -8.49
C PHE A 347 7.83 -0.21 -10.01
N TRP A 348 7.55 0.96 -10.58
CA TRP A 348 7.59 1.19 -12.02
C TRP A 348 8.96 0.82 -12.61
N PHE A 349 10.06 1.25 -11.99
CA PHE A 349 11.40 0.95 -12.48
C PHE A 349 11.69 -0.55 -12.49
N SER A 350 11.25 -1.26 -11.45
CA SER A 350 11.39 -2.71 -11.38
C SER A 350 10.56 -3.41 -12.45
N LEU A 351 9.31 -2.98 -12.69
CA LEU A 351 8.47 -3.47 -13.79
C LEU A 351 9.14 -3.24 -15.16
N ALA A 352 9.64 -2.03 -15.38
CA ALA A 352 10.33 -1.69 -16.62
C ALA A 352 11.64 -2.48 -16.84
N THR A 353 12.32 -2.82 -15.74
CA THR A 353 13.57 -3.58 -15.77
C THR A 353 13.35 -5.06 -16.07
N HIS A 354 12.38 -5.69 -15.41
CA HIS A 354 12.19 -7.14 -15.44
C HIS A 354 11.07 -7.59 -16.37
N GLY A 355 10.10 -6.71 -16.66
CA GLY A 355 8.91 -7.04 -17.41
C GLY A 355 7.83 -7.72 -16.58
N THR A 356 6.60 -7.67 -17.07
CA THR A 356 5.41 -8.20 -16.38
C THR A 356 5.39 -9.73 -16.30
N ASP A 357 5.98 -10.42 -17.28
CA ASP A 357 6.08 -11.89 -17.28
C ASP A 357 6.97 -12.38 -16.14
N ALA A 358 8.07 -11.67 -15.84
CA ALA A 358 8.92 -12.00 -14.70
C ALA A 358 8.19 -11.82 -13.37
N TYR A 359 7.37 -10.79 -13.25
CA TYR A 359 6.50 -10.59 -12.09
C TYR A 359 5.47 -11.71 -11.92
N ALA A 360 4.78 -12.09 -13.01
CA ALA A 360 3.85 -13.20 -13.02
C ALA A 360 4.56 -14.51 -12.56
N ALA A 361 5.71 -14.81 -13.14
CA ALA A 361 6.50 -15.99 -12.79
C ALA A 361 6.98 -15.95 -11.33
N ALA A 362 7.35 -14.79 -10.80
CA ALA A 362 7.78 -14.65 -9.41
C ALA A 362 6.62 -14.88 -8.43
N VAL A 363 5.42 -14.34 -8.70
CA VAL A 363 4.23 -14.61 -7.88
C VAL A 363 3.84 -16.08 -7.94
N GLU A 364 3.81 -16.70 -9.14
CA GLU A 364 3.59 -18.16 -9.30
C GLU A 364 4.59 -18.99 -8.50
N GLN A 365 5.87 -18.62 -8.51
CA GLN A 365 6.88 -19.33 -7.74
C GLN A 365 6.61 -19.29 -6.23
N THR A 366 6.11 -18.20 -5.70
CA THR A 366 5.74 -18.12 -4.26
C THR A 366 4.56 -19.02 -3.93
N LEU A 367 3.57 -19.14 -4.83
CA LEU A 367 2.44 -20.06 -4.68
C LEU A 367 2.91 -21.52 -4.67
N LEU A 368 3.80 -21.89 -5.59
CA LEU A 368 4.39 -23.23 -5.64
C LEU A 368 5.19 -23.55 -4.37
N LEU A 369 5.95 -22.61 -3.85
CA LEU A 369 6.70 -22.78 -2.60
C LEU A 369 5.74 -22.94 -1.40
N THR A 370 4.64 -22.22 -1.39
CA THR A 370 3.62 -22.34 -0.34
C THR A 370 2.97 -23.73 -0.38
N GLN A 371 2.63 -24.24 -1.56
CA GLN A 371 2.10 -25.59 -1.70
C GLN A 371 3.11 -26.67 -1.23
N GLN A 372 4.37 -26.54 -1.63
CA GLN A 372 5.43 -27.44 -1.15
C GLN A 372 5.58 -27.41 0.38
N ALA A 373 5.45 -26.22 0.99
CA ALA A 373 5.49 -26.09 2.45
C ALA A 373 4.29 -26.77 3.10
N ALA A 374 3.08 -26.61 2.53
CA ALA A 374 1.88 -27.30 3.01
C ALA A 374 2.02 -28.81 2.93
N ASP A 375 2.48 -29.35 1.78
CA ASP A 375 2.71 -30.78 1.60
C ASP A 375 3.72 -31.35 2.63
N LEU A 376 4.76 -30.58 2.97
CA LEU A 376 5.75 -30.96 3.99
C LEU A 376 5.16 -30.94 5.41
N ILE A 377 4.29 -30.00 5.72
CA ILE A 377 3.60 -29.91 7.01
C ILE A 377 2.63 -31.08 7.17
N GLU A 378 1.81 -31.35 6.16
CA GLU A 378 0.85 -32.46 6.15
C GLU A 378 1.53 -33.84 6.26
N ALA A 379 2.73 -33.98 5.68
CA ALA A 379 3.52 -35.22 5.76
C ALA A 379 4.28 -35.37 7.10
N SER A 380 4.25 -34.35 7.97
CA SER A 380 5.01 -34.37 9.23
C SER A 380 4.22 -35.07 10.34
N GLU A 381 4.89 -35.93 11.10
CA GLU A 381 4.32 -36.52 12.33
C GLU A 381 4.34 -35.55 13.53
N HIS A 382 4.91 -34.35 13.36
CA HIS A 382 5.18 -33.39 14.44
C HIS A 382 4.49 -32.03 14.25
N LEU A 383 3.84 -31.82 13.10
CA LEU A 383 3.17 -30.56 12.75
C LEU A 383 1.70 -30.88 12.40
N ASP A 384 0.81 -30.04 12.88
CA ASP A 384 -0.63 -30.08 12.59
C ASP A 384 -1.03 -28.86 11.74
#